data_74a6b11b2c6ee4f4661b13c5795f6dc6
#
_entry.id   74a6b11b2c6ee4f4661b13c5795f6dc6
#
_cell.length_a   1.000
_cell.length_b   1.000
_cell.length_c   1.000
_cell.angle_alpha   90.00
_cell.angle_beta   90.00
_cell.angle_gamma   90.00
#
_symmetry.space_group_name_H-M   'P 1'
#
loop_
_entity.id
_entity.type
_entity.pdbx_description
1 polymer ?
#
loop_
_entity_poly.entity_id
_entity_poly.type
_entity_poly.pdbx_seq_one_letter_code
_entity_poly.pdbx_strand_id
1 'polypeptide(L)'
;MVAITHTPKLKHLDKLLAHCHRRRYTAKSTIIYAGDRCETLFFIIKGSVTILIEDDDGREMIIGYLNSGDFFGELGLFEKEGSEQERSAWVRAKVECEVAEISYAKFRELSQQDSEILYTLGSQMADRLRKTTRKVGDLAFLDVTGRVARTLLDLCQQPDAMTHPDGMQIKITRQEIDRIVGCSREMVGRVLKSLEEQGLVHVKGKTMVVFGTR
;
A
#
# COMPACT_ATOMS: atom_id res chain seq x y z
N MET A 1 16.29 -13.24 -9.57
CA MET A 1 15.01 -13.47 -10.33
C MET A 1 14.13 -12.27 -10.00
N VAL A 2 14.06 -11.31 -10.94
CA VAL A 2 13.31 -10.06 -10.77
C VAL A 2 11.84 -10.42 -10.69
N ALA A 3 11.19 -10.21 -9.54
CA ALA A 3 9.75 -10.27 -9.42
C ALA A 3 9.18 -9.08 -10.19
N ILE A 4 8.88 -9.28 -11.46
CA ILE A 4 8.05 -8.38 -12.23
C ILE A 4 6.66 -8.48 -11.59
N THR A 5 6.31 -7.53 -10.73
CA THR A 5 4.92 -7.36 -10.31
C THR A 5 4.12 -6.94 -11.54
N HIS A 6 3.64 -7.93 -12.29
CA HIS A 6 2.65 -7.70 -13.31
C HIS A 6 1.34 -7.32 -12.63
N THR A 7 1.16 -6.04 -12.37
CA THR A 7 -0.20 -5.50 -12.30
C THR A 7 -0.75 -5.66 -13.72
N PRO A 8 -1.79 -6.46 -13.94
CA PRO A 8 -2.36 -6.61 -15.29
C PRO A 8 -2.75 -5.21 -15.77
N LYS A 9 -2.14 -4.75 -16.86
CA LYS A 9 -2.58 -3.51 -17.51
C LYS A 9 -3.99 -3.76 -18.00
N LEU A 10 -4.97 -3.07 -17.44
CA LEU A 10 -6.34 -3.06 -17.94
C LEU A 10 -6.31 -2.71 -19.44
N LYS A 11 -6.65 -3.68 -20.29
CA LYS A 11 -6.67 -3.49 -21.76
C LYS A 11 -7.64 -2.39 -22.19
N HIS A 12 -8.62 -2.05 -21.34
CA HIS A 12 -9.66 -1.06 -21.59
C HIS A 12 -9.71 0.02 -20.51
N LEU A 13 -8.55 0.36 -19.93
CA LEU A 13 -8.45 1.41 -18.91
C LEU A 13 -9.10 2.72 -19.36
N ASP A 14 -8.93 3.10 -20.62
CA ASP A 14 -9.49 4.34 -21.15
C ASP A 14 -11.02 4.35 -21.09
N LYS A 15 -11.68 3.20 -21.32
CA LYS A 15 -13.13 3.06 -21.18
C LYS A 15 -13.60 3.29 -19.75
N LEU A 16 -12.89 2.68 -18.77
CA LEU A 16 -13.17 2.92 -17.35
C LEU A 16 -12.98 4.40 -17.01
N LEU A 17 -11.84 4.97 -17.37
CA LEU A 17 -11.47 6.36 -17.04
C LEU A 17 -12.40 7.40 -17.67
N ALA A 18 -13.05 7.09 -18.80
CA ALA A 18 -14.05 7.95 -19.43
C ALA A 18 -15.31 8.15 -18.56
N HIS A 19 -15.57 7.23 -17.62
CA HIS A 19 -16.71 7.27 -16.70
C HIS A 19 -16.32 7.69 -15.28
N CYS A 20 -15.06 8.04 -15.05
CA CYS A 20 -14.54 8.43 -13.74
C CYS A 20 -14.42 9.95 -13.61
N HIS A 21 -14.67 10.45 -12.42
CA HIS A 21 -14.25 11.79 -12.04
C HIS A 21 -12.77 11.76 -11.62
N ARG A 22 -11.94 12.64 -12.18
CA ARG A 22 -10.51 12.74 -11.83
C ARG A 22 -10.28 13.79 -10.77
N ARG A 23 -9.54 13.44 -9.74
CA ARG A 23 -9.20 14.35 -8.66
C ARG A 23 -7.72 14.27 -8.31
N ARG A 24 -7.15 15.43 -7.97
CA ARG A 24 -5.77 15.54 -7.50
C ARG A 24 -5.75 15.73 -5.99
N TYR A 25 -4.83 15.03 -5.35
CA TYR A 25 -4.60 15.07 -3.92
C TYR A 25 -3.14 15.43 -3.66
N THR A 26 -2.92 16.43 -2.81
CA THR A 26 -1.56 16.79 -2.38
C THR A 26 -0.98 15.72 -1.48
N ALA A 27 0.35 15.64 -1.41
CA ALA A 27 1.03 14.74 -0.50
C ALA A 27 0.54 14.91 0.95
N LYS A 28 0.33 13.81 1.66
CA LYS A 28 -0.17 13.71 3.05
C LYS A 28 -1.65 14.04 3.24
N SER A 29 -2.41 14.44 2.20
CA SER A 29 -3.86 14.63 2.36
C SER A 29 -4.56 13.27 2.49
N THR A 30 -5.62 13.23 3.28
CA THR A 30 -6.48 12.06 3.45
C THR A 30 -7.48 12.00 2.29
N ILE A 31 -7.59 10.83 1.67
CA ILE A 31 -8.50 10.55 0.55
C ILE A 31 -9.75 9.83 1.06
N ILE A 32 -9.55 8.85 1.96
CA ILE A 32 -10.61 8.09 2.63
C ILE A 32 -10.41 8.18 4.13
N TYR A 33 -11.50 8.41 4.84
CA TYR A 33 -11.58 8.37 6.30
C TYR A 33 -12.22 7.05 6.73
N ALA A 34 -11.62 6.33 7.68
CA ALA A 34 -12.25 5.15 8.27
C ALA A 34 -13.58 5.55 8.94
N GLY A 35 -14.61 4.70 8.81
CA GLY A 35 -15.95 4.97 9.29
C GLY A 35 -16.85 5.77 8.33
N ASP A 36 -16.30 6.41 7.27
CA ASP A 36 -17.12 7.07 6.26
C ASP A 36 -17.92 6.04 5.43
N ARG A 37 -19.06 6.48 4.85
CA ARG A 37 -19.84 5.65 3.94
C ARG A 37 -19.08 5.25 2.68
N CYS A 38 -19.28 4.00 2.28
CA CYS A 38 -18.67 3.40 1.10
C CYS A 38 -19.60 3.45 -0.12
N GLU A 39 -19.41 4.37 -1.04
CA GLU A 39 -20.21 4.44 -2.29
C GLU A 39 -19.32 4.57 -3.55
N THR A 40 -18.02 4.71 -3.36
CA THR A 40 -17.07 5.06 -4.42
C THR A 40 -15.87 4.13 -4.42
N LEU A 41 -15.51 3.64 -5.60
CA LEU A 41 -14.28 2.94 -5.91
C LEU A 41 -13.28 3.95 -6.48
N PHE A 42 -12.02 3.78 -6.15
CA PHE A 42 -10.92 4.65 -6.56
C PHE A 42 -9.88 3.86 -7.37
N PHE A 43 -9.28 4.52 -8.36
CA PHE A 43 -8.17 3.99 -9.15
C PHE A 43 -7.04 5.01 -9.19
N ILE A 44 -5.80 4.58 -8.88
CA ILE A 44 -4.63 5.47 -8.89
C ILE A 44 -4.11 5.61 -10.30
N ILE A 45 -4.29 6.79 -10.91
CA ILE A 45 -3.73 7.11 -12.23
C ILE A 45 -2.24 7.41 -12.08
N LYS A 46 -1.88 8.21 -11.08
CA LYS A 46 -0.49 8.62 -10.79
C LYS A 46 -0.27 8.81 -9.30
N GLY A 47 0.92 8.48 -8.84
CA GLY A 47 1.32 8.62 -7.44
C GLY A 47 1.19 7.33 -6.66
N SER A 48 1.16 7.46 -5.33
CA SER A 48 1.02 6.33 -4.41
C SER A 48 0.30 6.76 -3.14
N VAL A 49 -0.42 5.82 -2.51
CA VAL A 49 -1.16 6.04 -1.28
C VAL A 49 -0.72 5.06 -0.20
N THR A 50 -0.93 5.44 1.05
CA THR A 50 -0.72 4.63 2.24
C THR A 50 -2.06 4.19 2.79
N ILE A 51 -2.24 2.89 3.02
CA ILE A 51 -3.38 2.32 3.74
C ILE A 51 -2.98 2.16 5.19
N LEU A 52 -3.75 2.73 6.11
CA LEU A 52 -3.47 2.66 7.54
C LEU A 52 -4.75 2.44 8.35
N ILE A 53 -4.55 1.82 9.50
CA ILE A 53 -5.57 1.69 10.55
C ILE A 53 -5.07 2.42 11.80
N GLU A 54 -5.98 2.78 12.67
CA GLU A 54 -5.72 3.48 13.92
C GLU A 54 -6.39 2.70 15.05
N ASP A 55 -5.69 2.59 16.19
CA ASP A 55 -6.28 2.03 17.40
C ASP A 55 -6.99 3.11 18.24
N ASP A 56 -7.65 2.69 19.33
CA ASP A 56 -8.40 3.57 20.22
C ASP A 56 -7.55 4.66 20.88
N ASP A 57 -6.22 4.46 20.96
CA ASP A 57 -5.24 5.42 21.50
C ASP A 57 -4.70 6.37 20.42
N GLY A 58 -5.18 6.29 19.18
CA GLY A 58 -4.73 7.12 18.06
C GLY A 58 -3.38 6.69 17.47
N ARG A 59 -2.94 5.45 17.72
CA ARG A 59 -1.71 4.91 17.13
C ARG A 59 -2.01 4.36 15.74
N GLU A 60 -1.28 4.87 14.75
CA GLU A 60 -1.43 4.44 13.37
C GLU A 60 -0.55 3.22 13.06
N MET A 61 -1.12 2.25 12.36
CA MET A 61 -0.39 1.14 11.75
C MET A 61 -0.55 1.17 10.22
N ILE A 62 0.56 1.15 9.50
CA ILE A 62 0.56 1.08 8.03
C ILE A 62 0.35 -0.38 7.61
N ILE A 63 -0.76 -0.64 6.93
CA ILE A 63 -1.10 -1.95 6.39
C ILE A 63 -0.36 -2.21 5.07
N GLY A 64 -0.25 -1.17 4.22
CA GLY A 64 0.44 -1.29 2.94
C GLY A 64 0.47 -0.01 2.14
N TYR A 65 1.09 -0.10 0.98
CA TYR A 65 1.16 0.95 -0.03
C TYR A 65 0.48 0.47 -1.31
N LEU A 66 -0.23 1.39 -1.97
CA LEU A 66 -0.78 1.17 -3.30
C LEU A 66 -0.19 2.20 -4.26
N ASN A 67 0.00 1.80 -5.49
CA ASN A 67 0.71 2.56 -6.50
C ASN A 67 -0.18 2.81 -7.74
N SER A 68 0.33 3.54 -8.70
CA SER A 68 -0.34 3.73 -9.99
C SER A 68 -0.75 2.37 -10.60
N GLY A 69 -2.00 2.25 -11.01
CA GLY A 69 -2.61 1.03 -11.52
C GLY A 69 -3.41 0.23 -10.47
N ASP A 70 -3.35 0.61 -9.20
CA ASP A 70 -4.11 -0.05 -8.14
C ASP A 70 -5.49 0.57 -7.94
N PHE A 71 -6.49 -0.28 -7.66
CA PHE A 71 -7.78 0.12 -7.14
C PHE A 71 -7.74 0.19 -5.62
N PHE A 72 -8.58 1.01 -5.00
CA PHE A 72 -8.81 1.02 -3.55
C PHE A 72 -10.22 1.49 -3.20
N GLY A 73 -10.63 1.24 -1.95
CA GLY A 73 -11.98 1.52 -1.49
C GLY A 73 -13.02 0.53 -2.04
N GLU A 74 -12.59 -0.68 -2.38
CA GLU A 74 -13.38 -1.72 -3.03
C GLU A 74 -14.24 -2.56 -2.09
N LEU A 75 -13.96 -2.58 -0.78
CA LEU A 75 -14.59 -3.53 0.14
C LEU A 75 -16.11 -3.39 0.13
N GLY A 76 -16.65 -2.19 0.26
CA GLY A 76 -18.08 -1.95 0.22
C GLY A 76 -18.77 -2.33 -1.11
N LEU A 77 -18.01 -2.50 -2.21
CA LEU A 77 -18.57 -2.97 -3.48
C LEU A 77 -19.10 -4.41 -3.39
N PHE A 78 -18.50 -5.22 -2.51
CA PHE A 78 -18.79 -6.65 -2.32
C PHE A 78 -19.59 -6.96 -1.06
N GLU A 79 -19.94 -5.96 -0.27
CA GLU A 79 -20.79 -6.14 0.90
C GLU A 79 -22.25 -6.35 0.51
N LYS A 80 -23.01 -6.99 1.41
CA LYS A 80 -24.45 -7.26 1.19
C LYS A 80 -25.23 -5.95 1.23
N GLU A 81 -26.25 -5.85 0.38
CA GLU A 81 -27.19 -4.75 0.45
C GLU A 81 -27.85 -4.68 1.84
N GLY A 82 -27.86 -3.47 2.43
CA GLY A 82 -28.43 -3.23 3.75
C GLY A 82 -27.46 -3.36 4.92
N SER A 83 -26.18 -3.73 4.70
CA SER A 83 -25.13 -3.54 5.70
C SER A 83 -24.73 -2.06 5.78
N GLU A 84 -24.38 -1.58 6.98
CA GLU A 84 -23.71 -0.29 7.11
C GLU A 84 -22.33 -0.40 6.47
N GLN A 85 -22.25 0.12 5.24
CA GLN A 85 -21.02 0.05 4.43
C GLN A 85 -20.10 1.17 4.87
N GLU A 86 -19.20 0.88 5.82
CA GLU A 86 -18.21 1.82 6.29
C GLU A 86 -16.81 1.51 5.76
N ARG A 87 -16.00 2.55 5.58
CA ARG A 87 -14.60 2.44 5.23
C ARG A 87 -13.82 1.78 6.37
N SER A 88 -13.19 0.65 6.10
CA SER A 88 -12.44 -0.14 7.10
C SER A 88 -11.06 0.42 7.43
N ALA A 89 -10.55 1.40 6.66
CA ALA A 89 -9.22 1.94 6.80
C ALA A 89 -9.13 3.37 6.28
N TRP A 90 -8.14 4.09 6.75
CA TRP A 90 -7.74 5.38 6.22
C TRP A 90 -6.90 5.19 4.97
N VAL A 91 -7.07 6.07 3.98
CA VAL A 91 -6.22 6.14 2.80
C VAL A 91 -5.66 7.55 2.68
N ARG A 92 -4.33 7.65 2.70
CA ARG A 92 -3.62 8.94 2.67
C ARG A 92 -2.66 8.99 1.49
N ALA A 93 -2.62 10.10 0.76
CA ALA A 93 -1.66 10.30 -0.32
C ALA A 93 -0.21 10.29 0.22
N LYS A 94 0.63 9.35 -0.21
CA LYS A 94 2.05 9.29 0.15
C LYS A 94 2.84 10.39 -0.56
N VAL A 95 2.51 10.63 -1.82
CA VAL A 95 3.01 11.70 -2.69
C VAL A 95 1.82 12.41 -3.34
N GLU A 96 2.04 13.42 -4.17
CA GLU A 96 0.96 13.97 -4.99
C GLU A 96 0.37 12.87 -5.87
N CYS A 97 -0.96 12.72 -5.82
CA CYS A 97 -1.70 11.68 -6.52
C CYS A 97 -2.74 12.28 -7.47
N GLU A 98 -2.91 11.62 -8.62
CA GLU A 98 -4.09 11.75 -9.46
C GLU A 98 -4.89 10.46 -9.37
N VAL A 99 -6.16 10.58 -8.96
CA VAL A 99 -7.04 9.44 -8.67
C VAL A 99 -8.31 9.58 -9.49
N ALA A 100 -8.76 8.48 -10.09
CA ALA A 100 -10.06 8.37 -10.73
C ALA A 100 -11.07 7.80 -9.74
N GLU A 101 -12.23 8.45 -9.62
CA GLU A 101 -13.33 8.11 -8.71
C GLU A 101 -14.53 7.65 -9.52
N ILE A 102 -15.13 6.51 -9.17
CA ILE A 102 -16.31 5.96 -9.82
C ILE A 102 -17.27 5.40 -8.77
N SER A 103 -18.58 5.66 -8.92
CA SER A 103 -19.58 5.07 -8.02
C SER A 103 -19.65 3.55 -8.20
N TYR A 104 -19.97 2.83 -7.13
CA TYR A 104 -20.16 1.37 -7.18
C TYR A 104 -21.22 0.96 -8.19
N ALA A 105 -22.32 1.71 -8.29
CA ALA A 105 -23.38 1.44 -9.25
C ALA A 105 -22.85 1.49 -10.70
N LYS A 106 -22.08 2.54 -11.04
CA LYS A 106 -21.51 2.68 -12.40
C LYS A 106 -20.41 1.64 -12.66
N PHE A 107 -19.60 1.32 -11.66
CA PHE A 107 -18.61 0.25 -11.79
C PHE A 107 -19.25 -1.11 -12.05
N ARG A 108 -20.34 -1.45 -11.34
CA ARG A 108 -21.12 -2.70 -11.58
C ARG A 108 -21.67 -2.75 -13.00
N GLU A 109 -22.23 -1.65 -13.50
CA GLU A 109 -22.72 -1.55 -14.89
C GLU A 109 -21.60 -1.84 -15.90
N LEU A 110 -20.45 -1.20 -15.76
CA LEU A 110 -19.30 -1.39 -16.63
C LEU A 110 -18.73 -2.80 -16.56
N SER A 111 -18.69 -3.40 -15.38
CA SER A 111 -18.19 -4.75 -15.17
C SER A 111 -19.08 -5.84 -15.79
N GLN A 112 -20.37 -5.57 -16.00
CA GLN A 112 -21.26 -6.46 -16.75
C GLN A 112 -20.94 -6.43 -18.25
N GLN A 113 -20.44 -5.31 -18.76
CA GLN A 113 -20.05 -5.16 -20.17
C GLN A 113 -18.62 -5.67 -20.43
N ASP A 114 -17.74 -5.55 -19.44
CA ASP A 114 -16.34 -5.96 -19.50
C ASP A 114 -15.90 -6.59 -18.18
N SER A 115 -15.95 -7.92 -18.14
CA SER A 115 -15.60 -8.70 -16.94
C SER A 115 -14.09 -8.64 -16.60
N GLU A 116 -13.21 -8.26 -17.54
CA GLU A 116 -11.76 -8.12 -17.27
C GLU A 116 -11.48 -7.11 -16.15
N ILE A 117 -12.35 -6.10 -16.00
CA ILE A 117 -12.25 -5.12 -14.92
C ILE A 117 -12.40 -5.80 -13.54
N LEU A 118 -13.37 -6.70 -13.41
CA LEU A 118 -13.57 -7.49 -12.17
C LEU A 118 -12.42 -8.45 -11.91
N TYR A 119 -11.89 -9.13 -12.94
CA TYR A 119 -10.74 -10.01 -12.78
C TYR A 119 -9.50 -9.23 -12.33
N THR A 120 -9.28 -8.04 -12.86
CA THR A 120 -8.18 -7.16 -12.44
C THR A 120 -8.33 -6.76 -10.97
N LEU A 121 -9.52 -6.30 -10.57
CA LEU A 121 -9.82 -5.95 -9.18
C LEU A 121 -9.65 -7.16 -8.26
N GLY A 122 -10.22 -8.32 -8.62
CA GLY A 122 -10.10 -9.58 -7.87
C GLY A 122 -8.66 -10.04 -7.71
N SER A 123 -7.85 -9.93 -8.76
CA SER A 123 -6.41 -10.24 -8.71
C SER A 123 -5.66 -9.37 -7.72
N GLN A 124 -5.93 -8.05 -7.72
CA GLN A 124 -5.32 -7.11 -6.77
C GLN A 124 -5.76 -7.41 -5.33
N MET A 125 -7.05 -7.73 -5.11
CA MET A 125 -7.56 -8.14 -3.79
C MET A 125 -6.89 -9.42 -3.30
N ALA A 126 -6.72 -10.42 -4.17
CA ALA A 126 -6.02 -11.67 -3.83
C ALA A 126 -4.55 -11.41 -3.45
N ASP A 127 -3.86 -10.53 -4.17
CA ASP A 127 -2.49 -10.12 -3.82
C ASP A 127 -2.42 -9.42 -2.47
N ARG A 128 -3.38 -8.53 -2.17
CA ARG A 128 -3.47 -7.84 -0.88
C ARG A 128 -3.74 -8.82 0.24
N LEU A 129 -4.66 -9.76 0.05
CA LEU A 129 -4.95 -10.80 1.03
C LEU A 129 -3.70 -11.63 1.34
N ARG A 130 -2.95 -12.08 0.33
CA ARG A 130 -1.67 -12.80 0.53
C ARG A 130 -0.66 -11.96 1.33
N LYS A 131 -0.49 -10.68 1.00
CA LYS A 131 0.43 -9.78 1.71
C LYS A 131 0.00 -9.57 3.16
N THR A 132 -1.30 -9.40 3.41
CA THR A 132 -1.85 -9.22 4.76
C THR A 132 -1.73 -10.50 5.58
N THR A 133 -2.03 -11.67 5.00
CA THR A 133 -1.84 -12.98 5.66
C THR A 133 -0.38 -13.19 6.06
N ARG A 134 0.56 -12.86 5.15
CA ARG A 134 1.99 -12.92 5.48
C ARG A 134 2.35 -11.97 6.62
N LYS A 135 1.84 -10.74 6.61
CA LYS A 135 2.07 -9.77 7.69
C LYS A 135 1.55 -10.24 9.03
N VAL A 136 0.38 -10.90 9.06
CA VAL A 136 -0.15 -11.54 10.28
C VAL A 136 0.80 -12.64 10.76
N GLY A 137 1.31 -13.49 9.86
CA GLY A 137 2.34 -14.49 10.20
C GLY A 137 3.63 -13.85 10.73
N ASP A 138 4.11 -12.78 10.11
CA ASP A 138 5.30 -12.06 10.57
C ASP A 138 5.10 -11.46 11.97
N LEU A 139 3.90 -10.95 12.28
CA LEU A 139 3.56 -10.45 13.63
C LEU A 139 3.52 -11.58 14.68
N ALA A 140 3.08 -12.78 14.29
CA ALA A 140 2.95 -13.91 15.18
C ALA A 140 4.27 -14.66 15.42
N PHE A 141 5.14 -14.75 14.41
CA PHE A 141 6.29 -15.67 14.43
C PHE A 141 7.65 -14.99 14.36
N LEU A 142 7.74 -13.73 13.94
CA LEU A 142 9.01 -13.00 13.88
C LEU A 142 9.18 -12.07 15.08
N ASP A 143 10.40 -11.99 15.57
CA ASP A 143 10.79 -10.94 16.52
C ASP A 143 10.84 -9.57 15.82
N VAL A 144 11.08 -8.50 16.59
CA VAL A 144 11.12 -7.14 16.04
C VAL A 144 12.23 -7.00 14.97
N THR A 145 13.37 -7.65 15.17
CA THR A 145 14.49 -7.62 14.22
C THR A 145 14.09 -8.22 12.87
N GLY A 146 13.47 -9.40 12.91
CA GLY A 146 12.96 -10.08 11.72
C GLY A 146 11.90 -9.26 10.99
N ARG A 147 10.98 -8.62 11.73
CA ARG A 147 9.95 -7.76 11.11
C ARG A 147 10.54 -6.50 10.45
N VAL A 148 11.53 -5.84 11.09
CA VAL A 148 12.22 -4.70 10.48
C VAL A 148 12.97 -5.14 9.22
N ALA A 149 13.74 -6.23 9.28
CA ALA A 149 14.46 -6.75 8.12
C ALA A 149 13.50 -7.09 6.95
N ARG A 150 12.40 -7.77 7.24
CA ARG A 150 11.34 -8.07 6.26
C ARG A 150 10.77 -6.80 5.64
N THR A 151 10.46 -5.80 6.46
CA THR A 151 9.94 -4.51 6.02
C THR A 151 10.91 -3.81 5.07
N LEU A 152 12.22 -3.81 5.38
CA LEU A 152 13.23 -3.21 4.50
C LEU A 152 13.28 -3.93 3.14
N LEU A 153 13.21 -5.27 3.12
CA LEU A 153 13.18 -6.07 1.89
C LEU A 153 11.91 -5.79 1.06
N ASP A 154 10.74 -5.69 1.70
CA ASP A 154 9.48 -5.37 1.01
C ASP A 154 9.51 -3.94 0.43
N LEU A 155 10.14 -2.99 1.12
CA LEU A 155 10.34 -1.62 0.62
C LEU A 155 11.29 -1.55 -0.57
N CYS A 156 12.29 -2.43 -0.65
CA CYS A 156 13.16 -2.53 -1.82
C CYS A 156 12.41 -2.97 -3.09
N GLN A 157 11.22 -3.53 -2.96
CA GLN A 157 10.36 -3.94 -4.07
C GLN A 157 9.36 -2.84 -4.49
N GLN A 158 9.29 -1.72 -3.76
CA GLN A 158 8.41 -0.61 -4.11
C GLN A 158 8.94 0.15 -5.33
N PRO A 159 8.07 0.76 -6.14
CA PRO A 159 8.47 1.49 -7.36
C PRO A 159 9.37 2.69 -7.11
N ASP A 160 9.39 3.23 -5.90
CA ASP A 160 10.24 4.35 -5.49
C ASP A 160 11.63 3.93 -4.93
N ALA A 161 11.89 2.62 -4.85
CA ALA A 161 13.22 2.10 -4.55
C ALA A 161 14.17 2.29 -5.74
N MET A 162 15.42 2.65 -5.46
CA MET A 162 16.43 2.93 -6.47
C MET A 162 17.56 1.90 -6.42
N THR A 163 18.07 1.51 -7.59
CA THR A 163 19.24 0.65 -7.67
C THR A 163 20.47 1.36 -7.13
N HIS A 164 21.26 0.68 -6.30
CA HIS A 164 22.53 1.12 -5.75
C HIS A 164 23.61 0.09 -6.09
N PRO A 165 24.91 0.46 -6.24
CA PRO A 165 25.98 -0.51 -6.53
C PRO A 165 26.00 -1.73 -5.61
N ASP A 166 25.70 -1.53 -4.33
CA ASP A 166 25.77 -2.57 -3.30
C ASP A 166 24.40 -3.21 -2.96
N GLY A 167 23.28 -2.79 -3.59
CA GLY A 167 21.96 -3.31 -3.31
C GLY A 167 20.84 -2.39 -3.79
N MET A 168 19.84 -2.16 -2.93
CA MET A 168 18.71 -1.25 -3.21
C MET A 168 18.71 -0.10 -2.21
N GLN A 169 18.49 1.11 -2.70
CA GLN A 169 18.34 2.31 -1.90
C GLN A 169 16.86 2.66 -1.74
N ILE A 170 16.43 2.85 -0.49
CA ILE A 170 15.08 3.27 -0.12
C ILE A 170 15.12 4.59 0.67
N LYS A 171 14.01 5.33 0.63
CA LYS A 171 13.81 6.55 1.43
C LYS A 171 12.67 6.34 2.41
N ILE A 172 12.99 6.16 3.68
CA ILE A 172 12.00 5.92 4.73
C ILE A 172 12.48 6.50 6.06
N THR A 173 11.55 6.94 6.91
CA THR A 173 11.86 7.40 8.26
C THR A 173 11.72 6.25 9.27
N ARG A 174 12.43 6.34 10.41
CA ARG A 174 12.24 5.41 11.53
C ARG A 174 10.81 5.42 12.05
N GLN A 175 10.14 6.58 12.01
CA GLN A 175 8.73 6.72 12.39
C GLN A 175 7.78 6.00 11.40
N GLU A 176 8.13 5.91 10.14
CA GLU A 176 7.35 5.16 9.17
C GLU A 176 7.58 3.65 9.32
N ILE A 177 8.83 3.24 9.61
CA ILE A 177 9.14 1.83 9.90
C ILE A 177 8.40 1.36 11.16
N ASP A 178 8.37 2.17 12.24
CA ASP A 178 7.68 1.79 13.48
C ASP A 178 6.18 1.56 13.24
N ARG A 179 5.54 2.38 12.42
CA ARG A 179 4.13 2.21 12.02
C ARG A 179 3.89 0.97 11.14
N ILE A 180 4.87 0.56 10.33
CA ILE A 180 4.75 -0.67 9.52
C ILE A 180 4.94 -1.91 10.39
N VAL A 181 5.92 -1.87 11.30
CA VAL A 181 6.35 -3.01 12.10
C VAL A 181 5.49 -3.21 13.36
N GLY A 182 4.85 -2.14 13.85
CA GLY A 182 4.09 -2.15 15.10
C GLY A 182 5.00 -2.27 16.34
N CYS A 183 6.05 -1.43 16.43
CA CYS A 183 6.94 -1.36 17.59
C CYS A 183 7.32 0.11 17.87
N SER A 184 8.12 0.39 18.91
CA SER A 184 8.53 1.76 19.20
C SER A 184 9.62 2.24 18.24
N ARG A 185 9.64 3.56 17.96
CA ARG A 185 10.70 4.21 17.15
C ARG A 185 12.10 3.98 17.71
N GLU A 186 12.22 3.88 19.04
CA GLU A 186 13.50 3.59 19.70
C GLU A 186 13.96 2.16 19.37
N MET A 187 13.05 1.20 19.40
CA MET A 187 13.34 -0.20 19.02
C MET A 187 13.78 -0.30 17.57
N VAL A 188 13.11 0.40 16.64
CA VAL A 188 13.55 0.50 15.23
C VAL A 188 14.99 1.03 15.17
N GLY A 189 15.31 2.06 15.94
CA GLY A 189 16.67 2.63 15.98
C GLY A 189 17.73 1.62 16.42
N ARG A 190 17.45 0.81 17.46
CA ARG A 190 18.37 -0.24 17.95
C ARG A 190 18.55 -1.35 16.90
N VAL A 191 17.45 -1.79 16.29
CA VAL A 191 17.51 -2.83 15.25
C VAL A 191 18.29 -2.36 14.04
N LEU A 192 18.02 -1.15 13.53
CA LEU A 192 18.75 -0.59 12.39
C LEU A 192 20.26 -0.50 12.67
N LYS A 193 20.65 -0.08 13.88
CA LYS A 193 22.05 -0.05 14.29
C LYS A 193 22.68 -1.45 14.29
N SER A 194 21.99 -2.45 14.83
CA SER A 194 22.45 -3.85 14.82
C SER A 194 22.58 -4.41 13.39
N LEU A 195 21.64 -4.11 12.49
CA LEU A 195 21.71 -4.53 11.10
C LEU A 195 22.88 -3.82 10.35
N GLU A 196 23.17 -2.57 10.71
CA GLU A 196 24.30 -1.82 10.15
C GLU A 196 25.65 -2.39 10.63
N GLU A 197 25.77 -2.73 11.92
CA GLU A 197 26.95 -3.42 12.49
C GLU A 197 27.20 -4.79 11.85
N GLN A 198 26.15 -5.48 11.39
CA GLN A 198 26.23 -6.73 10.64
C GLN A 198 26.52 -6.56 9.14
N GLY A 199 26.62 -5.31 8.64
CA GLY A 199 26.84 -5.04 7.23
C GLY A 199 25.65 -5.38 6.32
N LEU A 200 24.42 -5.40 6.85
CA LEU A 200 23.21 -5.73 6.09
C LEU A 200 22.49 -4.47 5.57
N VAL A 201 22.69 -3.34 6.22
CA VAL A 201 22.10 -2.06 5.83
C VAL A 201 23.09 -0.93 6.11
N HIS A 202 23.04 0.14 5.34
CA HIS A 202 23.68 1.42 5.65
C HIS A 202 22.63 2.51 5.80
N VAL A 203 22.65 3.26 6.90
CA VAL A 203 21.63 4.25 7.27
C VAL A 203 22.20 5.66 7.27
N LYS A 204 21.74 6.51 6.34
CA LYS A 204 22.09 7.94 6.31
C LYS A 204 20.83 8.80 6.35
N GLY A 205 20.43 9.19 7.56
CA GLY A 205 19.20 9.97 7.77
C GLY A 205 17.93 9.21 7.38
N LYS A 206 17.27 9.65 6.33
CA LYS A 206 16.05 8.99 5.75
C LYS A 206 16.40 8.04 4.60
N THR A 207 17.65 8.03 4.14
CA THR A 207 18.12 7.17 3.05
C THR A 207 18.76 5.93 3.65
N MET A 208 18.36 4.77 3.19
CA MET A 208 18.91 3.49 3.61
C MET A 208 19.30 2.66 2.38
N VAL A 209 20.48 2.03 2.41
CA VAL A 209 20.91 1.05 1.40
C VAL A 209 20.83 -0.32 2.03
N VAL A 210 20.03 -1.20 1.43
CA VAL A 210 19.87 -2.59 1.87
C VAL A 210 20.77 -3.45 0.98
N PHE A 211 21.79 -4.05 1.56
CA PHE A 211 22.81 -4.80 0.82
C PHE A 211 22.29 -6.16 0.34
N GLY A 212 22.90 -6.64 -0.76
CA GLY A 212 22.57 -7.97 -1.31
C GLY A 212 21.18 -8.10 -1.94
N THR A 213 20.44 -7.00 -2.09
CA THR A 213 19.13 -6.96 -2.75
C THR A 213 19.29 -6.41 -4.17
N ARG A 214 19.24 -7.28 -5.17
CA ARG A 214 19.20 -6.94 -6.60
C ARG A 214 18.11 -7.72 -7.31
#